data_bd813fec7188577c653caf9eb7afb49b
#
_entry.id   bd813fec7188577c653caf9eb7afb49b
#
_cell.length_a   1.000
_cell.length_b   1.000
_cell.length_c   1.000
_cell.angle_alpha   90.00
_cell.angle_beta   90.00
_cell.angle_gamma   90.00
#
_symmetry.space_group_name_H-M   'P 1'
#
loop_
_entity.id
_entity.type
_entity.pdbx_description
1 polymer ?
#
loop_
_entity_poly.entity_id
_entity_poly.type
_entity_poly.pdbx_seq_one_letter_code
_entity_poly.pdbx_strand_id
1 'polypeptide(L)'
;MKDDTNGAVSVTEEYHDDFPNTEGNDMQAFWRKETEPRFKIPSPVGPSKWRTCVVFSLIAVVLLALIVAIAMTNGQSAGRFSALQESLANINSSFHAIIHSIKLKDANKQQKINQLEFSIHNMQKEVDKVADSAKPLPALESQLSELRCSFKKVMQNDTSTGCCPLGWLAFGSNCYFFSSTGLSWHNARTTCVTHGAMLLVLKSAEEKRFVLSHTMPLFFWLGLTDEEFNGHWKWVDGTPYTVIRSDWKPNQPDDWHLHGLGGGEDCAHFHADGRYNDDHCTRVNRYVCKAPISAALKPIFD
;
A
#
# COMPACT_ATOMS: atom_id res chain seq x y z
N MET A 1 37.80 7.69 -47.26
CA MET A 1 39.10 7.01 -47.34
C MET A 1 39.31 6.29 -46.03
N LYS A 2 39.11 4.99 -46.15
CA LYS A 2 39.70 3.87 -45.36
C LYS A 2 39.39 3.88 -43.88
N ASP A 3 38.63 2.99 -43.43
CA ASP A 3 38.65 1.51 -43.36
C ASP A 3 39.06 1.04 -41.95
N ASP A 4 38.15 0.25 -41.42
CA ASP A 4 38.38 -1.03 -40.75
C ASP A 4 39.01 -0.98 -39.33
N THR A 5 38.59 -1.72 -38.37
CA THR A 5 38.09 -3.10 -38.34
C THR A 5 37.60 -3.45 -36.92
N ASN A 6 36.67 -4.32 -36.88
CA ASN A 6 36.28 -5.28 -35.82
C ASN A 6 37.30 -5.61 -34.78
N GLY A 7 36.80 -5.68 -33.52
CA GLY A 7 37.47 -6.32 -32.42
C GLY A 7 36.41 -6.79 -31.40
N ALA A 8 35.75 -7.90 -31.69
CA ALA A 8 34.96 -8.63 -30.70
C ALA A 8 35.93 -9.26 -29.68
N VAL A 9 35.91 -8.78 -28.47
CA VAL A 9 36.53 -9.47 -27.33
C VAL A 9 35.45 -10.24 -26.61
N SER A 10 35.46 -11.54 -26.84
CA SER A 10 34.79 -12.51 -26.01
C SER A 10 35.52 -12.62 -24.68
N VAL A 11 34.93 -12.08 -23.61
CA VAL A 11 35.38 -12.38 -22.27
C VAL A 11 34.55 -13.57 -21.79
N THR A 12 35.15 -14.75 -21.83
CA THR A 12 34.72 -15.92 -21.07
C THR A 12 35.17 -15.69 -19.64
N GLU A 13 34.25 -15.24 -18.78
CA GLU A 13 34.48 -15.34 -17.34
C GLU A 13 34.25 -16.78 -16.92
N GLU A 14 35.37 -17.40 -16.59
CA GLU A 14 35.45 -18.69 -15.91
C GLU A 14 35.04 -18.48 -14.45
N TYR A 15 33.80 -18.91 -14.12
CA TYR A 15 33.27 -18.83 -12.76
C TYR A 15 33.86 -19.98 -11.94
N HIS A 16 34.84 -19.67 -11.11
CA HIS A 16 35.38 -20.57 -10.10
C HIS A 16 34.38 -20.67 -8.95
N ASP A 17 33.73 -21.83 -8.83
CA ASP A 17 32.94 -22.20 -7.65
C ASP A 17 33.88 -22.65 -6.52
N ASP A 18 34.30 -21.67 -5.71
CA ASP A 18 34.85 -21.97 -4.38
C ASP A 18 33.71 -21.96 -3.35
N PHE A 19 33.05 -23.10 -3.17
CA PHE A 19 32.19 -23.33 -2.01
C PHE A 19 33.04 -23.86 -0.84
N PRO A 20 33.16 -23.11 0.28
CA PRO A 20 33.66 -23.69 1.51
C PRO A 20 32.60 -24.66 2.06
N ASN A 21 33.06 -25.87 2.28
CA ASN A 21 32.33 -26.97 2.94
C ASN A 21 32.13 -26.57 4.42
N THR A 22 30.91 -26.07 4.76
CA THR A 22 30.49 -25.94 6.16
C THR A 22 29.36 -26.92 6.42
N GLU A 23 29.67 -27.80 7.34
CA GLU A 23 28.83 -28.84 7.90
C GLU A 23 27.46 -28.30 8.32
N GLY A 24 26.43 -29.09 7.98
CA GLY A 24 25.04 -28.76 8.31
C GLY A 24 24.79 -28.65 9.82
N ASN A 25 24.26 -27.54 10.19
CA ASN A 25 23.40 -27.41 11.38
C ASN A 25 22.57 -26.10 11.43
N ASP A 26 22.78 -25.15 10.49
CA ASP A 26 22.14 -23.83 10.63
C ASP A 26 20.87 -23.58 9.81
N MET A 27 20.36 -24.58 9.07
CA MET A 27 19.18 -24.39 8.21
C MET A 27 17.83 -24.56 8.93
N GLN A 28 17.84 -24.92 10.23
CA GLN A 28 16.58 -25.00 11.01
C GLN A 28 16.25 -23.72 11.78
N ALA A 29 17.14 -22.75 11.86
CA ALA A 29 16.92 -21.51 12.62
C ALA A 29 16.19 -20.41 11.83
N PHE A 30 16.14 -20.50 10.51
CA PHE A 30 15.55 -19.43 9.68
C PHE A 30 14.01 -19.40 9.66
N TRP A 31 13.34 -20.52 9.97
CA TRP A 31 11.87 -20.65 9.82
C TRP A 31 11.08 -20.56 11.15
N ARG A 32 11.73 -20.16 12.24
CA ARG A 32 11.04 -20.07 13.53
C ARG A 32 11.10 -18.65 14.09
N LYS A 33 10.32 -17.74 13.54
CA LYS A 33 9.73 -16.56 14.22
C LYS A 33 8.97 -15.67 13.24
N GLU A 34 7.69 -15.95 13.08
CA GLU A 34 6.72 -14.88 12.91
C GLU A 34 5.54 -15.22 13.82
N THR A 35 5.47 -14.51 14.92
CA THR A 35 4.33 -14.51 15.84
C THR A 35 3.33 -13.49 15.31
N GLU A 36 2.13 -13.96 15.00
CA GLU A 36 1.02 -13.11 14.57
C GLU A 36 0.60 -12.10 15.67
N PRO A 37 0.28 -10.85 15.29
CA PRO A 37 -0.29 -9.89 16.23
C PRO A 37 -1.80 -10.15 16.41
N ARG A 38 -2.19 -10.40 17.67
CA ARG A 38 -3.59 -10.48 18.08
C ARG A 38 -4.26 -9.11 18.03
N PHE A 39 -5.21 -8.93 17.14
CA PHE A 39 -6.14 -7.80 17.17
C PHE A 39 -7.23 -8.01 18.23
N LYS A 40 -7.38 -7.05 19.12
CA LYS A 40 -8.52 -6.95 20.05
C LYS A 40 -9.58 -6.03 19.44
N ILE A 41 -10.79 -6.55 19.31
CA ILE A 41 -11.98 -5.81 18.87
C ILE A 41 -12.63 -5.11 20.07
N PRO A 42 -12.95 -3.82 20.01
CA PRO A 42 -13.71 -3.15 21.06
C PRO A 42 -15.23 -3.36 20.90
N SER A 43 -15.91 -3.44 22.04
CA SER A 43 -17.34 -3.70 22.22
C SER A 43 -18.21 -2.45 21.96
N PRO A 44 -19.48 -2.60 21.60
CA PRO A 44 -20.34 -1.52 21.14
C PRO A 44 -21.18 -0.86 22.24
N VAL A 45 -21.49 0.41 21.99
CA VAL A 45 -22.35 1.28 22.82
C VAL A 45 -23.80 1.23 22.31
N GLY A 46 -24.73 1.30 23.24
CA GLY A 46 -26.15 0.99 23.15
C GLY A 46 -27.08 2.03 22.48
N PRO A 47 -28.41 1.81 22.50
CA PRO A 47 -29.29 2.14 21.37
C PRO A 47 -30.26 3.31 21.60
N SER A 48 -30.74 3.89 20.52
CA SER A 48 -32.04 4.58 20.52
C SER A 48 -32.73 4.57 19.16
N LYS A 49 -34.05 4.24 19.25
CA LYS A 49 -35.15 4.56 18.37
C LYS A 49 -35.48 3.55 17.26
N TRP A 50 -36.66 2.94 17.44
CA TRP A 50 -37.23 1.81 16.68
C TRP A 50 -37.31 2.02 15.16
N ARG A 51 -37.51 3.24 14.66
CA ARG A 51 -37.55 3.51 13.22
C ARG A 51 -36.16 3.47 12.57
N THR A 52 -35.14 3.87 13.27
CA THR A 52 -33.77 3.72 12.81
C THR A 52 -33.32 2.25 12.82
N CYS A 53 -33.79 1.45 13.79
CA CYS A 53 -33.50 0.00 13.84
C CYS A 53 -34.05 -0.76 12.62
N VAL A 54 -35.24 -0.42 12.11
CA VAL A 54 -35.83 -1.09 10.93
C VAL A 54 -35.04 -0.74 9.66
N VAL A 55 -34.69 0.52 9.49
CA VAL A 55 -33.85 0.94 8.35
C VAL A 55 -32.45 0.35 8.43
N PHE A 56 -31.85 0.35 9.63
CA PHE A 56 -30.54 -0.29 9.83
C PHE A 56 -30.60 -1.82 9.68
N SER A 57 -31.71 -2.49 10.08
CA SER A 57 -31.88 -3.93 9.85
C SER A 57 -32.03 -4.27 8.37
N LEU A 58 -32.75 -3.46 7.61
CA LEU A 58 -32.85 -3.65 6.15
C LEU A 58 -31.50 -3.39 5.45
N ILE A 59 -30.81 -2.33 5.84
CA ILE A 59 -29.43 -2.07 5.34
C ILE A 59 -28.49 -3.20 5.75
N ALA A 60 -28.59 -3.69 6.99
CA ALA A 60 -27.77 -4.82 7.47
C ALA A 60 -28.07 -6.11 6.70
N VAL A 61 -29.34 -6.38 6.35
CA VAL A 61 -29.73 -7.55 5.53
C VAL A 61 -29.18 -7.42 4.11
N VAL A 62 -29.26 -6.23 3.49
CA VAL A 62 -28.67 -6.00 2.16
C VAL A 62 -27.14 -6.08 2.21
N LEU A 63 -26.51 -5.51 3.25
CA LEU A 63 -25.06 -5.61 3.44
C LEU A 63 -24.64 -7.06 3.72
N LEU A 64 -25.41 -7.81 4.51
CA LEU A 64 -25.17 -9.23 4.73
C LEU A 64 -25.32 -10.04 3.44
N ALA A 65 -26.34 -9.74 2.61
CA ALA A 65 -26.51 -10.38 1.31
C ALA A 65 -25.34 -10.06 0.35
N LEU A 66 -24.87 -8.80 0.36
CA LEU A 66 -23.69 -8.39 -0.41
C LEU A 66 -22.39 -9.03 0.14
N ILE A 67 -22.22 -9.09 1.47
CA ILE A 67 -21.09 -9.78 2.09
C ILE A 67 -21.11 -11.26 1.77
N VAL A 68 -22.27 -11.91 1.81
CA VAL A 68 -22.43 -13.32 1.43
C VAL A 68 -22.14 -13.51 -0.06
N ALA A 69 -22.63 -12.62 -0.94
CA ALA A 69 -22.31 -12.67 -2.37
C ALA A 69 -20.80 -12.46 -2.63
N ILE A 70 -20.16 -11.51 -1.94
CA ILE A 70 -18.71 -11.28 -1.99
C ILE A 70 -17.95 -12.47 -1.36
N ALA A 71 -18.44 -13.01 -0.25
CA ALA A 71 -17.84 -14.19 0.38
C ALA A 71 -17.96 -15.44 -0.51
N MET A 72 -19.08 -15.60 -1.23
CA MET A 72 -19.26 -16.71 -2.17
C MET A 72 -18.37 -16.55 -3.42
N THR A 73 -18.20 -15.32 -3.94
CA THR A 73 -17.28 -15.06 -5.06
C THR A 73 -15.83 -15.17 -4.62
N ASN A 74 -15.49 -14.68 -3.40
CA ASN A 74 -14.17 -14.88 -2.79
C ASN A 74 -13.91 -16.35 -2.41
N GLY A 75 -14.94 -17.09 -1.96
CA GLY A 75 -14.85 -18.52 -1.68
C GLY A 75 -14.54 -19.34 -2.94
N GLN A 76 -15.08 -18.97 -4.10
CA GLN A 76 -14.73 -19.62 -5.37
C GLN A 76 -13.30 -19.30 -5.83
N SER A 77 -12.83 -18.07 -5.62
CA SER A 77 -11.44 -17.71 -5.92
C SER A 77 -10.47 -18.31 -4.90
N ALA A 78 -10.82 -18.34 -3.61
CA ALA A 78 -10.04 -19.02 -2.58
C ALA A 78 -9.98 -20.53 -2.79
N GLY A 79 -11.09 -21.16 -3.24
CA GLY A 79 -11.11 -22.57 -3.62
C GLY A 79 -10.21 -22.89 -4.83
N ARG A 80 -10.12 -21.99 -5.81
CA ARG A 80 -9.18 -22.09 -6.92
C ARG A 80 -7.73 -21.87 -6.48
N PHE A 81 -7.53 -20.96 -5.52
CA PHE A 81 -6.21 -20.70 -4.95
C PHE A 81 -5.72 -21.84 -4.05
N SER A 82 -6.59 -22.44 -3.22
CA SER A 82 -6.24 -23.60 -2.41
C SER A 82 -6.00 -24.85 -3.27
N ALA A 83 -6.78 -25.06 -4.34
CA ALA A 83 -6.54 -26.14 -5.31
C ALA A 83 -5.21 -25.93 -6.07
N LEU A 84 -4.84 -24.69 -6.37
CA LEU A 84 -3.55 -24.35 -6.95
C LEU A 84 -2.40 -24.56 -5.96
N GLN A 85 -2.61 -24.21 -4.69
CA GLN A 85 -1.64 -24.41 -3.62
C GLN A 85 -1.45 -25.89 -3.30
N GLU A 86 -2.51 -26.69 -3.36
CA GLU A 86 -2.47 -28.15 -3.25
C GLU A 86 -1.79 -28.79 -4.49
N SER A 87 -2.06 -28.28 -5.70
CA SER A 87 -1.35 -28.66 -6.91
C SER A 87 0.14 -28.31 -6.82
N LEU A 88 0.48 -27.12 -6.30
CA LEU A 88 1.87 -26.72 -6.05
C LEU A 88 2.55 -27.58 -4.99
N ALA A 89 1.85 -27.94 -3.92
CA ALA A 89 2.36 -28.85 -2.89
C ALA A 89 2.59 -30.27 -3.46
N ASN A 90 1.65 -30.77 -4.29
CA ASN A 90 1.80 -32.05 -4.99
C ASN A 90 2.93 -32.03 -6.00
N ILE A 91 3.10 -30.93 -6.72
CA ILE A 91 4.23 -30.75 -7.66
C ILE A 91 5.56 -30.69 -6.88
N ASN A 92 5.59 -29.98 -5.74
CA ASN A 92 6.79 -29.90 -4.89
C ASN A 92 7.17 -31.28 -4.30
N SER A 93 6.18 -32.06 -3.86
CA SER A 93 6.42 -33.43 -3.38
C SER A 93 6.90 -34.36 -4.52
N SER A 94 6.33 -34.21 -5.73
CA SER A 94 6.78 -34.91 -6.93
C SER A 94 8.21 -34.52 -7.32
N PHE A 95 8.55 -33.25 -7.18
CA PHE A 95 9.90 -32.74 -7.42
C PHE A 95 10.93 -33.32 -6.44
N HIS A 96 10.59 -33.34 -5.12
CA HIS A 96 11.44 -33.99 -4.12
C HIS A 96 11.62 -35.48 -4.34
N ALA A 97 10.57 -36.19 -4.74
CA ALA A 97 10.63 -37.61 -5.08
C ALA A 97 11.53 -37.88 -6.32
N ILE A 98 11.46 -37.02 -7.33
CA ILE A 98 12.32 -37.08 -8.52
C ILE A 98 13.79 -36.81 -8.15
N ILE A 99 14.07 -35.76 -7.33
CA ILE A 99 15.43 -35.46 -6.86
C ILE A 99 15.99 -36.63 -6.03
N HIS A 100 15.19 -37.20 -5.14
CA HIS A 100 15.60 -38.34 -4.33
C HIS A 100 15.90 -39.60 -5.21
N SER A 101 15.08 -39.83 -6.25
CA SER A 101 15.30 -40.94 -7.18
C SER A 101 16.50 -40.74 -8.11
N ILE A 102 16.88 -39.47 -8.40
CA ILE A 102 18.08 -39.13 -9.18
C ILE A 102 19.36 -39.46 -8.37
N LYS A 103 19.33 -39.22 -7.05
CA LYS A 103 20.44 -39.57 -6.15
C LYS A 103 20.66 -41.10 -6.06
N LEU A 104 19.63 -41.88 -6.33
CA LEU A 104 19.67 -43.33 -6.14
C LEU A 104 19.97 -44.16 -7.41
N LYS A 105 19.94 -43.56 -8.59
CA LYS A 105 20.18 -44.32 -9.85
C LYS A 105 20.90 -43.47 -10.89
N ASP A 106 22.20 -43.73 -11.04
CA ASP A 106 23.10 -43.03 -11.97
C ASP A 106 22.87 -43.33 -13.47
N ALA A 107 22.01 -44.28 -13.82
CA ALA A 107 21.87 -44.80 -15.18
C ALA A 107 20.83 -44.14 -16.10
N ASN A 108 19.95 -43.22 -15.59
CA ASN A 108 18.86 -42.66 -16.40
C ASN A 108 18.73 -41.12 -16.25
N LYS A 109 19.84 -40.44 -16.09
CA LYS A 109 19.90 -39.01 -15.78
C LYS A 109 19.21 -38.12 -16.82
N GLN A 110 19.47 -38.37 -18.11
CA GLN A 110 18.99 -37.51 -19.19
C GLN A 110 17.47 -37.61 -19.42
N GLN A 111 16.89 -38.79 -19.32
CA GLN A 111 15.46 -38.99 -19.50
C GLN A 111 14.65 -38.33 -18.38
N LYS A 112 15.23 -38.27 -17.16
CA LYS A 112 14.60 -37.60 -16.02
C LYS A 112 14.72 -36.08 -16.08
N ILE A 113 15.82 -35.56 -16.64
CA ILE A 113 15.97 -34.10 -16.89
C ILE A 113 14.90 -33.64 -17.88
N ASN A 114 14.67 -34.36 -18.96
CA ASN A 114 13.64 -34.02 -19.95
C ASN A 114 12.22 -34.04 -19.34
N GLN A 115 11.94 -34.98 -18.42
CA GLN A 115 10.66 -34.99 -17.68
C GLN A 115 10.52 -33.79 -16.74
N LEU A 116 11.62 -33.37 -16.12
CA LEU A 116 11.65 -32.20 -15.22
C LEU A 116 11.43 -30.91 -16.02
N GLU A 117 12.11 -30.76 -17.16
CA GLU A 117 11.91 -29.63 -18.09
C GLU A 117 10.45 -29.53 -18.56
N PHE A 118 9.83 -30.66 -18.89
CA PHE A 118 8.41 -30.71 -19.24
C PHE A 118 7.50 -30.28 -18.07
N SER A 119 7.82 -30.73 -16.85
CA SER A 119 7.06 -30.32 -15.66
C SER A 119 7.22 -28.83 -15.34
N ILE A 120 8.43 -28.29 -15.46
CA ILE A 120 8.72 -26.86 -15.31
C ILE A 120 7.96 -26.05 -16.36
N HIS A 121 7.97 -26.50 -17.62
CA HIS A 121 7.23 -25.83 -18.69
C HIS A 121 5.70 -25.79 -18.42
N ASN A 122 5.15 -26.89 -17.92
CA ASN A 122 3.74 -26.93 -17.53
C ASN A 122 3.42 -26.02 -16.33
N MET A 123 4.31 -25.96 -15.33
CA MET A 123 4.15 -25.04 -14.21
C MET A 123 4.19 -23.58 -14.67
N GLN A 124 5.12 -23.22 -15.56
CA GLN A 124 5.19 -21.88 -16.12
C GLN A 124 3.87 -21.51 -16.80
N LYS A 125 3.29 -22.43 -17.57
CA LYS A 125 2.01 -22.22 -18.25
C LYS A 125 0.83 -22.02 -17.28
N GLU A 126 0.84 -22.71 -16.14
CA GLU A 126 -0.20 -22.49 -15.11
C GLU A 126 0.00 -21.14 -14.38
N VAL A 127 1.24 -20.76 -14.11
CA VAL A 127 1.56 -19.43 -13.56
C VAL A 127 1.10 -18.32 -14.50
N ASP A 128 1.35 -18.47 -15.81
CA ASP A 128 0.92 -17.50 -16.82
C ASP A 128 -0.62 -17.39 -16.88
N LYS A 129 -1.37 -18.48 -16.75
CA LYS A 129 -2.83 -18.48 -16.67
C LYS A 129 -3.34 -17.74 -15.43
N VAL A 130 -2.71 -17.93 -14.28
CA VAL A 130 -3.08 -17.22 -13.04
C VAL A 130 -2.80 -15.72 -13.19
N ALA A 131 -1.66 -15.35 -13.77
CA ALA A 131 -1.32 -13.97 -14.07
C ALA A 131 -2.35 -13.33 -15.02
N ASP A 132 -2.77 -14.05 -16.05
CA ASP A 132 -3.82 -13.58 -16.97
C ASP A 132 -5.18 -13.44 -16.27
N SER A 133 -5.51 -14.35 -15.36
CA SER A 133 -6.76 -14.29 -14.57
C SER A 133 -6.78 -13.12 -13.58
N ALA A 134 -5.61 -12.65 -13.13
CA ALA A 134 -5.49 -11.51 -12.23
C ALA A 134 -5.57 -10.15 -12.96
N LYS A 135 -5.38 -10.11 -14.28
CA LYS A 135 -5.44 -8.86 -15.08
C LYS A 135 -6.74 -8.04 -14.91
N PRO A 136 -7.94 -8.66 -14.79
CA PRO A 136 -9.17 -7.88 -14.62
C PRO A 136 -9.39 -7.36 -13.18
N LEU A 137 -8.58 -7.76 -12.18
CA LEU A 137 -8.77 -7.34 -10.80
C LEU A 137 -8.80 -5.81 -10.62
N PRO A 138 -7.84 -5.04 -11.16
CA PRO A 138 -7.84 -3.58 -11.01
C PRO A 138 -9.07 -2.91 -11.65
N ALA A 139 -9.55 -3.47 -12.76
CA ALA A 139 -10.76 -2.97 -13.41
C ALA A 139 -12.02 -3.27 -12.58
N LEU A 140 -12.08 -4.44 -11.96
CA LEU A 140 -13.18 -4.83 -11.06
C LEU A 140 -13.20 -3.97 -9.80
N GLU A 141 -12.06 -3.67 -9.21
CA GLU A 141 -11.93 -2.76 -8.08
C GLU A 141 -12.38 -1.35 -8.43
N SER A 142 -12.03 -0.86 -9.62
CA SER A 142 -12.50 0.43 -10.12
C SER A 142 -14.02 0.45 -10.27
N GLN A 143 -14.62 -0.58 -10.86
CA GLN A 143 -16.07 -0.71 -11.02
C GLN A 143 -16.79 -0.81 -9.66
N LEU A 144 -16.24 -1.55 -8.71
CA LEU A 144 -16.79 -1.66 -7.36
C LEU A 144 -16.76 -0.31 -6.64
N SER A 145 -15.68 0.44 -6.78
CA SER A 145 -15.52 1.80 -6.25
C SER A 145 -16.58 2.75 -6.82
N GLU A 146 -16.78 2.71 -8.13
CA GLU A 146 -17.77 3.53 -8.83
C GLU A 146 -19.21 3.16 -8.42
N LEU A 147 -19.50 1.87 -8.34
CA LEU A 147 -20.81 1.38 -7.90
C LEU A 147 -21.10 1.79 -6.46
N ARG A 148 -20.13 1.64 -5.56
CA ARG A 148 -20.26 2.07 -4.16
C ARG A 148 -20.51 3.57 -4.04
N CYS A 149 -19.83 4.38 -4.85
CA CYS A 149 -20.04 5.81 -4.87
C CYS A 149 -21.42 6.17 -5.42
N SER A 150 -21.85 5.57 -6.53
CA SER A 150 -23.17 5.78 -7.12
C SER A 150 -24.27 5.41 -6.13
N PHE A 151 -24.12 4.28 -5.44
CA PHE A 151 -25.05 3.86 -4.38
C PHE A 151 -25.10 4.86 -3.23
N LYS A 152 -23.93 5.35 -2.75
CA LYS A 152 -23.86 6.37 -1.69
C LYS A 152 -24.56 7.67 -2.10
N LYS A 153 -24.38 8.12 -3.34
CA LYS A 153 -25.05 9.31 -3.89
C LYS A 153 -26.55 9.17 -3.88
N VAL A 154 -27.07 8.04 -4.35
CA VAL A 154 -28.53 7.76 -4.35
C VAL A 154 -29.07 7.76 -2.93
N MET A 155 -28.38 7.11 -1.99
CA MET A 155 -28.83 7.00 -0.59
C MET A 155 -28.79 8.33 0.15
N GLN A 156 -27.86 9.23 -0.18
CA GLN A 156 -27.65 10.51 0.47
C GLN A 156 -28.26 11.70 -0.28
N ASN A 157 -28.91 11.44 -1.42
CA ASN A 157 -29.43 12.47 -2.34
C ASN A 157 -28.34 13.51 -2.71
N ASP A 158 -27.09 13.03 -2.85
CA ASP A 158 -25.92 13.84 -3.14
C ASP A 158 -25.77 14.00 -4.65
N THR A 159 -25.90 15.25 -5.12
CA THR A 159 -25.77 15.61 -6.54
C THR A 159 -24.33 15.94 -6.93
N SER A 160 -23.34 15.75 -6.05
CA SER A 160 -21.94 16.02 -6.34
C SER A 160 -21.44 15.19 -7.52
N THR A 161 -20.64 15.82 -8.38
CA THR A 161 -20.02 15.15 -9.53
C THR A 161 -18.69 14.51 -9.11
N GLY A 162 -18.52 13.24 -9.42
CA GLY A 162 -17.25 12.51 -9.17
C GLY A 162 -17.28 11.61 -7.94
N CYS A 163 -16.31 10.73 -7.86
CA CYS A 163 -16.14 9.74 -6.81
C CYS A 163 -14.68 9.62 -6.41
N CYS A 164 -14.42 9.40 -5.13
CA CYS A 164 -13.10 9.07 -4.66
C CYS A 164 -12.80 7.59 -4.89
N PRO A 165 -11.55 7.22 -5.24
CA PRO A 165 -11.12 5.84 -5.39
C PRO A 165 -11.28 5.04 -4.11
N LEU A 166 -11.15 3.72 -4.21
CA LEU A 166 -11.09 2.85 -3.04
C LEU A 166 -9.93 3.27 -2.11
N GLY A 167 -10.20 3.28 -0.80
CA GLY A 167 -9.23 3.74 0.21
C GLY A 167 -9.18 5.25 0.43
N TRP A 168 -9.84 6.04 -0.42
CA TRP A 168 -9.94 7.48 -0.25
C TRP A 168 -11.29 7.89 0.37
N LEU A 169 -11.26 8.93 1.20
CA LEU A 169 -12.44 9.49 1.83
C LEU A 169 -12.84 10.80 1.14
N ALA A 170 -14.12 10.96 0.87
CA ALA A 170 -14.65 12.20 0.31
C ALA A 170 -15.00 13.19 1.43
N PHE A 171 -14.58 14.45 1.27
CA PHE A 171 -15.04 15.57 2.07
C PHE A 171 -15.11 16.84 1.22
N GLY A 172 -16.26 17.48 1.18
CA GLY A 172 -16.53 18.59 0.26
C GLY A 172 -16.31 18.15 -1.19
N SER A 173 -15.54 18.92 -1.93
CA SER A 173 -15.18 18.65 -3.33
C SER A 173 -13.84 17.92 -3.49
N ASN A 174 -13.30 17.34 -2.42
CA ASN A 174 -11.99 16.70 -2.43
C ASN A 174 -12.04 15.25 -1.92
N CYS A 175 -11.04 14.48 -2.35
CA CYS A 175 -10.72 13.16 -1.88
C CYS A 175 -9.46 13.21 -1.00
N TYR A 176 -9.45 12.43 0.08
CA TYR A 176 -8.35 12.36 1.04
C TYR A 176 -7.94 10.91 1.24
N PHE A 177 -6.65 10.66 1.12
CA PHE A 177 -6.04 9.38 1.48
C PHE A 177 -5.22 9.56 2.76
N PHE A 178 -5.45 8.69 3.75
CA PHE A 178 -4.73 8.66 5.01
C PHE A 178 -3.84 7.41 5.03
N SER A 179 -2.53 7.60 5.02
CA SER A 179 -1.60 6.46 4.98
C SER A 179 -1.65 5.66 6.28
N SER A 180 -1.50 4.36 6.16
CA SER A 180 -1.30 3.44 7.29
C SER A 180 0.17 3.30 7.65
N THR A 181 1.07 3.52 6.69
CA THR A 181 2.53 3.48 6.84
C THR A 181 3.14 4.88 6.83
N GLY A 182 4.36 4.99 7.32
CA GLY A 182 5.10 6.26 7.37
C GLY A 182 6.13 6.37 6.24
N LEU A 183 6.35 7.60 5.79
CA LEU A 183 7.40 7.98 4.83
C LEU A 183 8.09 9.26 5.30
N SER A 184 9.28 9.56 4.75
CA SER A 184 9.86 10.90 4.82
C SER A 184 8.97 11.90 4.09
N TRP A 185 9.03 13.17 4.45
CA TRP A 185 8.17 14.20 3.85
C TRP A 185 8.26 14.24 2.31
N HIS A 186 9.47 14.19 1.77
CA HIS A 186 9.71 14.20 0.31
C HIS A 186 9.14 12.95 -0.38
N ASN A 187 9.29 11.79 0.25
CA ASN A 187 8.73 10.55 -0.28
C ASN A 187 7.20 10.57 -0.20
N ALA A 188 6.63 11.08 0.88
CA ALA A 188 5.19 11.27 1.03
C ALA A 188 4.64 12.22 -0.05
N ARG A 189 5.31 13.37 -0.29
CA ARG A 189 4.96 14.29 -1.37
C ARG A 189 5.00 13.62 -2.73
N THR A 190 6.09 12.90 -3.01
CA THR A 190 6.27 12.18 -4.28
C THR A 190 5.19 11.12 -4.47
N THR A 191 4.87 10.35 -3.42
CA THR A 191 3.81 9.35 -3.45
C THR A 191 2.47 9.98 -3.78
N CYS A 192 2.07 11.07 -3.13
CA CYS A 192 0.84 11.77 -3.46
C CYS A 192 0.81 12.20 -4.95
N VAL A 193 1.90 12.79 -5.44
CA VAL A 193 2.00 13.26 -6.84
C VAL A 193 1.88 12.12 -7.84
N THR A 194 2.53 10.98 -7.61
CA THR A 194 2.46 9.81 -8.51
C THR A 194 1.06 9.21 -8.60
N HIS A 195 0.20 9.46 -7.61
CA HIS A 195 -1.18 9.03 -7.57
C HIS A 195 -2.18 10.11 -8.03
N GLY A 196 -1.70 11.23 -8.56
CA GLY A 196 -2.52 12.32 -9.07
C GLY A 196 -3.06 13.27 -8.00
N ALA A 197 -2.42 13.28 -6.83
CA ALA A 197 -2.79 14.11 -5.69
C ALA A 197 -1.64 15.00 -5.24
N MET A 198 -1.85 15.79 -4.21
CA MET A 198 -0.81 16.54 -3.50
C MET A 198 -0.80 16.17 -2.03
N LEU A 199 0.34 16.35 -1.37
CA LEU A 199 0.42 16.29 0.08
C LEU A 199 -0.51 17.36 0.67
N LEU A 200 -1.15 17.08 1.80
CA LEU A 200 -2.26 17.85 2.34
C LEU A 200 -2.01 19.36 2.42
N VAL A 201 -2.84 20.11 1.74
CA VAL A 201 -2.97 21.58 1.85
C VAL A 201 -4.31 21.90 2.48
N LEU A 202 -4.33 22.55 3.64
CA LEU A 202 -5.55 22.93 4.33
C LEU A 202 -6.05 24.30 3.84
N LYS A 203 -7.34 24.38 3.53
CA LYS A 203 -7.97 25.60 3.01
C LYS A 203 -9.08 26.12 3.93
N SER A 204 -9.59 25.34 4.88
CA SER A 204 -10.63 25.77 5.82
C SER A 204 -10.54 25.07 7.18
N ALA A 205 -11.20 25.66 8.17
CA ALA A 205 -11.29 25.09 9.52
C ALA A 205 -12.14 23.82 9.54
N GLU A 206 -13.15 23.72 8.68
CA GLU A 206 -13.99 22.52 8.51
C GLU A 206 -13.16 21.37 7.98
N GLU A 207 -12.35 21.62 6.97
CA GLU A 207 -11.42 20.65 6.40
C GLU A 207 -10.41 20.17 7.45
N LYS A 208 -9.82 21.12 8.21
CA LYS A 208 -8.90 20.77 9.31
C LYS A 208 -9.56 19.85 10.33
N ARG A 209 -10.80 20.14 10.74
CA ARG A 209 -11.55 19.28 11.67
C ARG A 209 -11.81 17.89 11.11
N PHE A 210 -12.20 17.80 9.84
CA PHE A 210 -12.37 16.51 9.15
C PHE A 210 -11.06 15.71 9.14
N VAL A 211 -9.95 16.32 8.75
CA VAL A 211 -8.64 15.64 8.71
C VAL A 211 -8.24 15.20 10.11
N LEU A 212 -8.36 16.04 11.12
CA LEU A 212 -7.99 15.73 12.50
C LEU A 212 -8.81 14.57 13.08
N SER A 213 -10.07 14.40 12.67
CA SER A 213 -10.88 13.23 13.09
C SER A 213 -10.35 11.89 12.59
N HIS A 214 -9.46 11.89 11.59
CA HIS A 214 -8.85 10.71 11.00
C HIS A 214 -7.35 10.56 11.31
N THR A 215 -6.70 11.64 11.77
CA THR A 215 -5.25 11.62 12.03
C THR A 215 -4.90 11.51 13.51
N MET A 216 -5.71 12.10 14.39
CA MET A 216 -5.43 12.05 15.82
C MET A 216 -5.60 10.64 16.40
N PRO A 217 -4.75 10.21 17.34
CA PRO A 217 -3.63 10.94 17.98
C PRO A 217 -2.27 10.63 17.35
N LEU A 218 -2.17 10.47 16.04
CA LEU A 218 -0.95 10.09 15.36
C LEU A 218 -0.31 11.27 14.62
N PHE A 219 0.96 11.10 14.24
CA PHE A 219 1.72 12.11 13.49
C PHE A 219 1.51 11.93 12.00
N PHE A 220 1.13 13.03 11.32
CA PHE A 220 0.88 13.03 9.89
C PHE A 220 1.49 14.26 9.23
N TRP A 221 2.30 14.05 8.20
CA TRP A 221 2.86 15.11 7.39
C TRP A 221 1.79 15.99 6.75
N LEU A 222 2.01 17.28 6.81
CA LEU A 222 1.32 18.31 6.05
C LEU A 222 2.12 18.66 4.80
N GLY A 223 1.45 19.15 3.77
CA GLY A 223 2.12 19.77 2.62
C GLY A 223 2.60 21.19 2.91
N LEU A 224 3.22 21.43 4.05
CA LEU A 224 3.67 22.72 4.54
C LEU A 224 5.16 22.63 4.90
N THR A 225 5.98 23.52 4.37
CA THR A 225 7.43 23.50 4.53
C THR A 225 8.01 24.90 4.40
N ASP A 226 9.17 25.14 5.00
CA ASP A 226 9.99 26.34 4.83
C ASP A 226 11.44 26.02 4.36
N GLU A 227 11.68 24.81 3.82
CA GLU A 227 12.98 24.39 3.24
C GLU A 227 13.59 25.39 2.27
N GLU A 228 12.77 26.13 1.52
CA GLU A 228 13.26 27.09 0.53
C GLU A 228 13.88 28.31 1.19
N PHE A 229 13.24 28.80 2.25
CA PHE A 229 13.68 29.94 3.06
C PHE A 229 13.18 29.79 4.49
N ASN A 230 14.07 29.49 5.41
CA ASN A 230 13.79 29.30 6.82
C ASN A 230 12.89 30.43 7.38
N GLY A 231 11.83 30.05 8.07
CA GLY A 231 10.81 30.94 8.63
C GLY A 231 9.75 31.40 7.61
N HIS A 232 9.88 31.07 6.32
CA HIS A 232 8.94 31.44 5.27
C HIS A 232 8.13 30.23 4.82
N TRP A 233 7.20 29.84 5.65
CA TRP A 233 6.35 28.68 5.43
C TRP A 233 5.49 28.79 4.16
N LYS A 234 5.46 27.74 3.36
CA LYS A 234 4.73 27.64 2.11
C LYS A 234 4.09 26.27 1.94
N TRP A 235 2.86 26.26 1.45
CA TRP A 235 2.21 25.03 1.06
C TRP A 235 2.78 24.47 -0.25
N VAL A 236 2.70 23.14 -0.44
CA VAL A 236 3.16 22.45 -1.67
C VAL A 236 2.44 22.90 -2.94
N ASP A 237 1.29 23.58 -2.84
CA ASP A 237 0.59 24.21 -3.96
C ASP A 237 1.12 25.62 -4.29
N GLY A 238 2.17 26.05 -3.60
CA GLY A 238 2.80 27.36 -3.78
C GLY A 238 2.16 28.50 -2.98
N THR A 239 1.05 28.27 -2.29
CA THR A 239 0.42 29.32 -1.47
C THR A 239 1.25 29.62 -0.21
N PRO A 240 1.53 30.89 0.11
CA PRO A 240 2.24 31.24 1.32
C PRO A 240 1.38 30.93 2.57
N TYR A 241 2.05 30.61 3.66
CA TYR A 241 1.40 30.40 4.96
C TYR A 241 2.00 31.37 5.99
N THR A 242 1.13 32.18 6.59
CA THR A 242 1.52 33.00 7.73
C THR A 242 1.35 32.18 9.00
N VAL A 243 2.39 32.12 9.84
CA VAL A 243 2.37 31.35 11.09
C VAL A 243 1.27 31.87 12.02
N ILE A 244 0.26 31.04 12.25
CA ILE A 244 -0.85 31.30 13.17
C ILE A 244 -0.54 30.53 14.46
N ARG A 245 -0.19 31.22 15.53
CA ARG A 245 0.24 30.62 16.81
C ARG A 245 -0.74 29.58 17.37
N SER A 246 -2.04 29.73 17.15
CA SER A 246 -3.05 28.76 17.60
C SER A 246 -3.02 27.44 16.81
N ASP A 247 -2.44 27.41 15.61
CA ASP A 247 -2.30 26.21 14.81
C ASP A 247 -1.12 25.34 15.26
N TRP A 248 -0.10 25.96 15.84
CA TRP A 248 1.14 25.34 16.24
C TRP A 248 1.14 24.97 17.73
N LYS A 249 1.93 24.00 18.09
CA LYS A 249 2.25 23.72 19.50
C LYS A 249 2.92 24.94 20.16
N PRO A 250 2.87 25.05 21.49
CA PRO A 250 3.59 26.11 22.18
C PRO A 250 5.09 26.03 21.84
N ASN A 251 5.65 27.19 21.53
CA ASN A 251 7.03 27.42 21.10
C ASN A 251 7.39 26.88 19.71
N GLN A 252 6.43 26.36 18.96
CA GLN A 252 6.65 25.91 17.58
C GLN A 252 6.18 26.98 16.57
N PRO A 253 6.72 27.02 15.33
CA PRO A 253 7.90 26.27 14.87
C PRO A 253 9.17 26.80 15.54
N ASP A 254 10.16 25.91 15.85
CA ASP A 254 11.39 26.28 16.54
C ASP A 254 12.69 25.93 15.79
N ASP A 255 12.57 25.26 14.63
CA ASP A 255 13.67 24.91 13.75
C ASP A 255 14.84 24.24 14.52
N TRP A 256 14.52 23.22 15.29
CA TRP A 256 15.48 22.59 16.17
C TRP A 256 16.62 21.87 15.41
N HIS A 257 17.88 22.20 15.71
CA HIS A 257 19.03 21.67 15.01
C HIS A 257 19.80 20.56 15.77
N LEU A 258 19.46 20.26 17.01
CA LEU A 258 20.23 19.34 17.85
C LEU A 258 19.78 17.89 17.78
N HIS A 259 18.98 17.51 16.78
CA HIS A 259 18.49 16.14 16.56
C HIS A 259 19.52 15.20 15.91
N GLY A 260 20.71 15.69 15.49
CA GLY A 260 21.78 14.86 14.95
C GLY A 260 21.61 14.41 13.49
N LEU A 261 20.60 14.91 12.78
CA LEU A 261 20.34 14.56 11.37
C LEU A 261 20.96 15.56 10.37
N GLY A 262 21.48 16.71 10.89
CA GLY A 262 21.95 17.83 10.07
C GLY A 262 20.82 18.72 9.57
N GLY A 263 21.04 20.03 9.49
CA GLY A 263 19.99 21.01 9.15
C GLY A 263 19.02 21.28 10.30
N GLY A 264 17.90 21.89 9.98
CA GLY A 264 16.81 22.23 10.89
C GLY A 264 15.56 21.36 10.71
N GLU A 265 14.44 21.84 11.22
CA GLU A 265 13.14 21.21 11.13
C GLU A 265 12.25 22.00 10.16
N ASP A 266 12.34 21.68 8.87
CA ASP A 266 11.74 22.45 7.77
C ASP A 266 10.39 21.88 7.28
N CYS A 267 9.86 20.80 7.87
CA CYS A 267 8.66 20.11 7.41
C CYS A 267 7.60 20.04 8.52
N ALA A 268 6.39 20.51 8.24
CA ALA A 268 5.32 20.51 9.23
C ALA A 268 4.52 19.21 9.24
N HIS A 269 4.14 18.78 10.44
CA HIS A 269 3.25 17.65 10.65
C HIS A 269 2.17 17.96 11.72
N PHE A 270 1.08 17.21 11.71
CA PHE A 270 0.19 17.16 12.85
C PHE A 270 0.84 16.37 13.99
N HIS A 271 0.88 16.98 15.17
CA HIS A 271 1.21 16.31 16.40
C HIS A 271 -0.03 15.58 16.98
N ALA A 272 0.17 14.72 17.99
CA ALA A 272 -0.87 13.93 18.62
C ALA A 272 -2.08 14.72 19.15
N ASP A 273 -1.92 15.99 19.43
CA ASP A 273 -2.98 16.91 19.88
C ASP A 273 -3.66 17.69 18.74
N GLY A 274 -3.30 17.39 17.48
CA GLY A 274 -3.86 18.01 16.29
C GLY A 274 -3.29 19.40 15.95
N ARG A 275 -2.29 19.88 16.69
CA ARG A 275 -1.55 21.10 16.38
C ARG A 275 -0.35 20.78 15.51
N TYR A 276 0.17 21.79 14.82
CA TYR A 276 1.34 21.65 13.98
C TYR A 276 2.61 21.63 14.82
N ASN A 277 3.59 20.90 14.33
CA ASN A 277 4.96 20.90 14.76
C ASN A 277 5.85 20.83 13.53
N ASP A 278 6.99 21.52 13.53
CA ASP A 278 8.04 21.28 12.57
C ASP A 278 8.84 20.06 12.98
N ASP A 279 9.42 19.40 12.01
CA ASP A 279 10.30 18.23 12.21
C ASP A 279 11.24 18.12 11.01
N HIS A 280 12.33 17.40 11.22
CA HIS A 280 13.29 17.15 10.15
C HIS A 280 12.63 16.32 9.03
N CYS A 281 12.73 16.80 7.77
CA CYS A 281 12.01 16.23 6.62
C CYS A 281 12.31 14.77 6.31
N THR A 282 13.42 14.22 6.84
CA THR A 282 13.76 12.79 6.70
C THR A 282 13.09 11.87 7.72
N ARG A 283 12.48 12.43 8.75
CA ARG A 283 11.73 11.61 9.72
C ARG A 283 10.58 10.88 9.04
N VAL A 284 10.18 9.77 9.64
CA VAL A 284 9.16 8.88 9.08
C VAL A 284 7.86 9.10 9.82
N ASN A 285 6.93 9.83 9.20
CA ASN A 285 5.57 10.04 9.70
C ASN A 285 4.55 9.56 8.68
N ARG A 286 3.33 9.27 9.13
CA ARG A 286 2.21 9.06 8.22
C ARG A 286 1.94 10.34 7.43
N TYR A 287 1.12 10.26 6.39
CA TYR A 287 0.86 11.40 5.52
C TYR A 287 -0.57 11.38 5.01
N VAL A 288 -1.06 12.53 4.58
CA VAL A 288 -2.37 12.67 3.95
C VAL A 288 -2.21 13.21 2.54
N CYS A 289 -2.74 12.51 1.55
CA CYS A 289 -2.86 13.05 0.20
C CYS A 289 -4.25 13.65 0.00
N LYS A 290 -4.31 14.76 -0.74
CA LYS A 290 -5.52 15.47 -1.10
C LYS A 290 -5.58 15.72 -2.59
N ALA A 291 -6.75 15.54 -3.20
CA ALA A 291 -7.00 15.91 -4.59
C ALA A 291 -8.47 16.30 -4.80
N PRO A 292 -8.78 17.09 -5.83
CA PRO A 292 -10.16 17.33 -6.25
C PRO A 292 -10.86 16.02 -6.60
N ILE A 293 -12.15 15.91 -6.32
CA ILE A 293 -12.96 14.72 -6.63
C ILE A 293 -13.04 14.43 -8.12
N SER A 294 -12.76 15.43 -8.97
CA SER A 294 -12.67 15.32 -10.43
C SER A 294 -11.30 14.85 -10.94
N ALA A 295 -10.30 14.70 -10.06
CA ALA A 295 -8.97 14.26 -10.46
C ALA A 295 -8.96 12.79 -10.88
N ALA A 296 -8.10 12.46 -11.86
CA ALA A 296 -7.83 11.08 -12.24
C ALA A 296 -6.88 10.43 -11.22
N LEU A 297 -7.42 10.06 -10.08
CA LEU A 297 -6.68 9.47 -8.98
C LEU A 297 -6.41 7.99 -9.23
N LYS A 298 -5.22 7.55 -8.84
CA LYS A 298 -4.87 6.14 -8.76
C LYS A 298 -5.01 5.65 -7.33
N PRO A 299 -5.46 4.41 -7.09
CA PRO A 299 -5.47 3.84 -5.74
C PRO A 299 -4.05 3.79 -5.16
N ILE A 300 -3.93 4.04 -3.85
CA ILE A 300 -2.70 3.86 -3.08
C ILE A 300 -2.91 2.60 -2.26
N PHE A 301 -1.99 1.65 -2.37
CA PHE A 301 -1.96 0.43 -1.57
C PHE A 301 -0.77 0.56 -0.60
N ASP A 302 -1.04 0.63 0.69
CA ASP A 302 -0.06 0.70 1.78
C ASP A 302 0.24 -0.69 2.35
#